data_f960e15450d277ffce25277c3fc30f6b
#
_entry.id   f960e15450d277ffce25277c3fc30f6b
#
_cell.length_a   1.000
_cell.length_b   1.000
_cell.length_c   1.000
_cell.angle_alpha   90.00
_cell.angle_beta   90.00
_cell.angle_gamma   90.00
#
_symmetry.space_group_name_H-M   'P 1'
#
loop_
_entity.id
_entity.type
_entity.pdbx_description
1 polymer ?
#
loop_
_entity_poly.entity_id
_entity_poly.type
_entity_poly.pdbx_seq_one_letter_code
_entity_poly.pdbx_strand_id
1 'polypeptide(L)'
;GYQLAGTTSVLWLAVVGWSLWAANSPGMGSDATRVTYTGIVDERRFYSQATGRAHPLTAADYLDYPRMRAVLVALNNTPDGALLLPSGNYDVWDVVPAVPPPPDMPPDVRKAYIGPHTVFFTNLGMLGMNVGLDVRVIDQIGLVNPLAAHTARLDDGRIGHDKNLFPDWAVAEGPFLTTHPWIPPYIDEDWVTQARAALKCPATESMLTSIRAPMGPRRFLSNLVHAY
;
A
#
# COMPACT_ATOMS: atom_id res chain seq x y z
N GLY A 1 -50.86 -1.47 -13.36
CA GLY A 1 -49.60 -1.86 -14.03
C GLY A 1 -48.82 -0.70 -14.60
N TYR A 2 -49.40 0.17 -15.44
CA TYR A 2 -48.69 1.23 -16.19
C TYR A 2 -48.13 2.35 -15.30
N GLN A 3 -48.83 2.74 -14.24
CA GLN A 3 -48.35 3.78 -13.31
C GLN A 3 -47.06 3.32 -12.56
N LEU A 4 -47.02 2.09 -12.10
CA LEU A 4 -45.85 1.54 -11.43
C LEU A 4 -44.67 1.46 -12.40
N ALA A 5 -44.87 0.97 -13.61
CA ALA A 5 -43.84 0.92 -14.64
C ALA A 5 -43.29 2.31 -14.98
N GLY A 6 -44.17 3.30 -15.12
CA GLY A 6 -43.80 4.69 -15.39
C GLY A 6 -42.94 5.28 -14.27
N THR A 7 -43.35 5.10 -12.99
CA THR A 7 -42.60 5.59 -11.83
C THR A 7 -41.23 4.93 -11.74
N THR A 8 -41.15 3.60 -11.93
CA THR A 8 -39.89 2.88 -11.92
C THR A 8 -38.93 3.37 -13.00
N SER A 9 -39.46 3.60 -14.22
CA SER A 9 -38.64 4.11 -15.32
C SER A 9 -38.08 5.51 -15.03
N VAL A 10 -38.90 6.41 -14.49
CA VAL A 10 -38.46 7.76 -14.11
C VAL A 10 -37.37 7.71 -13.04
N LEU A 11 -37.55 6.91 -11.99
CA LEU A 11 -36.53 6.74 -10.94
C LEU A 11 -35.24 6.17 -11.51
N TRP A 12 -35.33 5.17 -12.38
CA TRP A 12 -34.16 4.59 -13.02
C TRP A 12 -33.40 5.60 -13.88
N LEU A 13 -34.09 6.36 -14.69
CA LEU A 13 -33.49 7.43 -15.50
C LEU A 13 -32.86 8.54 -14.65
N ALA A 14 -33.50 8.89 -13.53
CA ALA A 14 -32.93 9.85 -12.57
C ALA A 14 -31.62 9.34 -11.96
N VAL A 15 -31.57 8.06 -11.55
CA VAL A 15 -30.33 7.44 -11.01
C VAL A 15 -29.23 7.37 -12.06
N VAL A 16 -29.56 6.96 -13.29
CA VAL A 16 -28.60 6.92 -14.40
C VAL A 16 -28.10 8.32 -14.73
N GLY A 17 -28.98 9.30 -14.84
CA GLY A 17 -28.64 10.69 -15.12
C GLY A 17 -27.73 11.28 -14.05
N TRP A 18 -28.06 11.03 -12.77
CA TRP A 18 -27.22 11.43 -11.65
C TRP A 18 -25.85 10.75 -11.70
N SER A 19 -25.80 9.45 -11.96
CA SER A 19 -24.54 8.69 -12.03
C SER A 19 -23.65 9.19 -13.16
N LEU A 20 -24.21 9.47 -14.33
CA LEU A 20 -23.48 10.04 -15.47
C LEU A 20 -22.96 11.45 -15.14
N TRP A 21 -23.79 12.29 -14.52
CA TRP A 21 -23.39 13.62 -14.11
C TRP A 21 -22.26 13.55 -13.06
N ALA A 22 -22.42 12.74 -12.03
CA ALA A 22 -21.41 12.56 -11.00
C ALA A 22 -20.10 12.02 -11.57
N ALA A 23 -20.18 11.04 -12.49
CA ALA A 23 -19.02 10.48 -13.16
C ALA A 23 -18.24 11.52 -13.99
N ASN A 24 -18.91 12.51 -14.57
CA ASN A 24 -18.32 13.54 -15.41
C ASN A 24 -18.11 14.89 -14.69
N SER A 25 -18.48 14.99 -13.40
CA SER A 25 -18.26 16.23 -12.65
C SER A 25 -16.76 16.50 -12.46
N PRO A 26 -16.34 17.79 -12.45
CA PRO A 26 -14.91 18.16 -12.34
C PRO A 26 -14.29 17.90 -10.95
N GLY A 27 -15.05 17.35 -10.00
CA GLY A 27 -14.62 17.16 -8.62
C GLY A 27 -14.85 18.39 -7.72
N MET A 28 -14.47 18.28 -6.44
CA MET A 28 -14.84 19.27 -5.41
C MET A 28 -13.85 20.43 -5.25
N GLY A 29 -12.80 20.52 -6.02
CA GLY A 29 -11.78 21.58 -5.82
C GLY A 29 -11.12 22.05 -7.09
N SER A 30 -10.50 23.23 -7.03
CA SER A 30 -9.67 23.77 -8.10
C SER A 30 -8.31 23.13 -8.19
N ASP A 31 -7.82 22.59 -7.07
CA ASP A 31 -6.51 21.91 -6.95
C ASP A 31 -6.68 20.61 -6.14
N ALA A 32 -6.47 19.48 -6.80
CA ALA A 32 -6.64 18.16 -6.20
C ALA A 32 -5.56 17.83 -5.15
N THR A 33 -4.41 18.50 -5.20
CA THR A 33 -3.31 18.32 -4.23
C THR A 33 -3.52 19.16 -2.99
N ARG A 34 -4.41 20.15 -3.04
CA ARG A 34 -4.64 21.08 -1.94
C ARG A 34 -5.63 20.48 -0.94
N VAL A 35 -5.20 20.35 0.30
CA VAL A 35 -6.08 20.01 1.41
C VAL A 35 -7.06 21.15 1.63
N THR A 36 -8.35 20.89 1.52
CA THR A 36 -9.40 21.87 1.85
C THR A 36 -9.43 22.12 3.36
N TYR A 37 -10.18 23.14 3.79
CA TYR A 37 -10.42 23.41 5.23
C TYR A 37 -11.06 22.20 5.96
N THR A 38 -11.69 21.28 5.24
CA THR A 38 -12.27 20.05 5.79
C THR A 38 -11.24 18.92 5.98
N GLY A 39 -9.99 19.11 5.51
CA GLY A 39 -8.98 18.04 5.51
C GLY A 39 -9.17 16.97 4.44
N ILE A 40 -10.17 17.12 3.55
CA ILE A 40 -10.51 16.15 2.51
C ILE A 40 -9.82 16.53 1.20
N VAL A 41 -9.24 15.54 0.53
CA VAL A 41 -8.63 15.68 -0.80
C VAL A 41 -9.50 14.96 -1.83
N ASP A 42 -9.67 15.58 -2.99
CA ASP A 42 -10.32 14.96 -4.14
C ASP A 42 -9.34 13.99 -4.84
N GLU A 43 -9.33 12.75 -4.40
CA GLU A 43 -8.46 11.70 -4.94
C GLU A 43 -8.72 11.44 -6.44
N ARG A 44 -9.96 11.52 -6.89
CA ARG A 44 -10.28 11.36 -8.32
C ARG A 44 -9.59 12.42 -9.17
N ARG A 45 -9.67 13.68 -8.74
CA ARG A 45 -9.02 14.78 -9.44
C ARG A 45 -7.51 14.69 -9.35
N PHE A 46 -6.98 14.30 -8.18
CA PHE A 46 -5.55 14.03 -8.03
C PHE A 46 -5.06 13.03 -9.07
N TYR A 47 -5.72 11.87 -9.20
CA TYR A 47 -5.28 10.87 -10.17
C TYR A 47 -5.54 11.27 -11.62
N SER A 48 -6.59 12.01 -11.92
CA SER A 48 -6.78 12.58 -13.26
C SER A 48 -5.62 13.49 -13.66
N GLN A 49 -5.17 14.35 -12.76
CA GLN A 49 -4.04 15.24 -12.99
C GLN A 49 -2.70 14.48 -13.04
N ALA A 50 -2.49 13.54 -12.13
CA ALA A 50 -1.25 12.79 -12.02
C ALA A 50 -1.00 11.84 -13.20
N THR A 51 -2.06 11.29 -13.79
CA THR A 51 -1.98 10.38 -14.95
C THR A 51 -2.19 11.07 -16.28
N GLY A 52 -2.70 12.29 -16.29
CA GLY A 52 -3.13 12.97 -17.52
C GLY A 52 -4.40 12.38 -18.16
N ARG A 53 -5.09 11.44 -17.46
CA ARG A 53 -6.32 10.79 -17.90
C ARG A 53 -7.51 11.44 -17.25
N ALA A 54 -8.52 11.84 -18.02
CA ALA A 54 -9.73 12.45 -17.47
C ALA A 54 -10.46 11.51 -16.49
N HIS A 55 -10.46 10.21 -16.77
CA HIS A 55 -11.11 9.17 -15.99
C HIS A 55 -10.22 7.91 -15.93
N PRO A 56 -9.19 7.85 -15.07
CA PRO A 56 -8.39 6.64 -14.91
C PRO A 56 -9.22 5.56 -14.20
N LEU A 57 -9.57 4.49 -14.89
CA LEU A 57 -10.45 3.44 -14.41
C LEU A 57 -9.78 2.06 -14.35
N THR A 58 -8.78 1.85 -15.19
CA THR A 58 -8.09 0.55 -15.33
C THR A 58 -6.68 0.61 -14.79
N ALA A 59 -6.10 -0.54 -14.47
CA ALA A 59 -4.70 -0.64 -14.05
C ALA A 59 -3.76 0.07 -15.04
N ALA A 60 -4.01 -0.08 -16.35
CA ALA A 60 -3.18 0.52 -17.41
C ALA A 60 -3.20 2.05 -17.39
N ASP A 61 -4.29 2.68 -16.96
CA ASP A 61 -4.37 4.14 -16.91
C ASP A 61 -3.38 4.75 -15.90
N TYR A 62 -3.02 4.01 -14.86
CA TYR A 62 -2.08 4.44 -13.82
C TYR A 62 -0.62 4.28 -14.21
N LEU A 63 -0.30 3.57 -15.31
CA LEU A 63 1.07 3.43 -15.80
C LEU A 63 1.67 4.75 -16.29
N ASP A 64 0.83 5.73 -16.62
CA ASP A 64 1.27 7.07 -17.01
C ASP A 64 1.71 7.92 -15.78
N TYR A 65 1.37 7.49 -14.56
CA TYR A 65 1.82 8.17 -13.36
C TYR A 65 3.33 7.95 -13.14
N PRO A 66 4.14 9.02 -13.04
CA PRO A 66 5.61 8.90 -13.01
C PRO A 66 6.15 7.97 -11.93
N ARG A 67 5.58 8.01 -10.72
CA ARG A 67 5.98 7.15 -9.60
C ARG A 67 5.71 5.68 -9.87
N MET A 68 4.62 5.36 -10.59
CA MET A 68 4.32 3.98 -10.99
C MET A 68 5.34 3.47 -12.01
N ARG A 69 5.69 4.28 -12.98
CA ARG A 69 6.69 3.91 -13.98
C ARG A 69 8.04 3.64 -13.32
N ALA A 70 8.46 4.50 -12.41
CA ALA A 70 9.72 4.35 -11.69
C ALA A 70 9.78 3.06 -10.86
N VAL A 71 8.75 2.74 -10.08
CA VAL A 71 8.73 1.53 -9.26
C VAL A 71 8.70 0.25 -10.10
N LEU A 72 7.95 0.23 -11.20
CA LEU A 72 7.90 -0.94 -12.08
C LEU A 72 9.23 -1.20 -12.78
N VAL A 73 9.92 -0.14 -13.21
CA VAL A 73 11.28 -0.25 -13.75
C VAL A 73 12.24 -0.76 -12.67
N ALA A 74 12.17 -0.25 -11.46
CA ALA A 74 12.99 -0.72 -10.35
C ALA A 74 12.74 -2.20 -10.04
N LEU A 75 11.48 -2.63 -9.94
CA LEU A 75 11.10 -4.04 -9.70
C LEU A 75 11.69 -4.98 -10.76
N ASN A 76 11.59 -4.60 -12.04
CA ASN A 76 12.08 -5.43 -13.15
C ASN A 76 13.61 -5.57 -13.18
N ASN A 77 14.33 -4.65 -12.55
CA ASN A 77 15.80 -4.62 -12.53
C ASN A 77 16.39 -5.06 -11.19
N THR A 78 15.57 -5.49 -10.26
CA THR A 78 15.97 -5.83 -8.88
C THR A 78 15.99 -7.34 -8.68
N PRO A 79 16.99 -7.89 -7.96
CA PRO A 79 17.02 -9.31 -7.60
C PRO A 79 15.79 -9.75 -6.79
N ASP A 80 15.37 -11.00 -6.98
CA ASP A 80 14.25 -11.60 -6.24
C ASP A 80 14.38 -11.42 -4.73
N GLY A 81 13.26 -11.15 -4.08
CA GLY A 81 13.16 -11.01 -2.62
C GLY A 81 13.67 -9.70 -2.04
N ALA A 82 14.19 -8.79 -2.86
CA ALA A 82 14.66 -7.51 -2.37
C ALA A 82 13.54 -6.59 -1.89
N LEU A 83 13.89 -5.66 -1.00
CA LEU A 83 13.03 -4.57 -0.57
C LEU A 83 13.39 -3.29 -1.35
N LEU A 84 12.39 -2.68 -1.95
CA LEU A 84 12.48 -1.39 -2.62
C LEU A 84 11.94 -0.30 -1.69
N LEU A 85 12.79 0.70 -1.42
CA LEU A 85 12.46 1.87 -0.62
C LEU A 85 12.48 3.11 -1.51
N PRO A 86 11.46 3.98 -1.46
CA PRO A 86 11.45 5.19 -2.27
C PRO A 86 12.47 6.19 -1.75
N SER A 87 13.21 6.80 -2.67
CA SER A 87 14.13 7.89 -2.41
C SER A 87 13.64 9.17 -3.08
N GLY A 88 13.87 10.31 -2.44
CA GLY A 88 13.43 11.60 -2.95
C GLY A 88 11.91 11.68 -3.20
N ASN A 89 11.53 11.99 -4.42
CA ASN A 89 10.13 12.14 -4.84
C ASN A 89 9.49 10.84 -5.40
N TYR A 90 9.98 9.66 -5.01
CA TYR A 90 9.55 8.36 -5.56
C TYR A 90 9.91 8.13 -7.03
N ASP A 91 10.88 8.84 -7.54
CA ASP A 91 11.45 8.68 -8.88
C ASP A 91 12.72 7.81 -8.88
N VAL A 92 13.34 7.65 -7.71
CA VAL A 92 14.48 6.76 -7.46
C VAL A 92 14.12 5.75 -6.38
N TRP A 93 14.67 4.55 -6.49
CA TRP A 93 14.40 3.45 -5.56
C TRP A 93 15.71 2.86 -5.04
N ASP A 94 15.85 2.88 -3.73
CA ASP A 94 16.92 2.22 -3.02
C ASP A 94 16.57 0.74 -2.82
N VAL A 95 17.54 -0.14 -3.02
CA VAL A 95 17.33 -1.59 -2.98
C VAL A 95 18.09 -2.20 -1.81
N VAL A 96 17.34 -2.74 -0.86
CA VAL A 96 17.92 -3.58 0.21
C VAL A 96 17.83 -5.03 -0.26
N PRO A 97 18.98 -5.71 -0.50
CA PRO A 97 18.97 -7.07 -1.03
C PRO A 97 18.50 -8.08 0.01
N ALA A 98 17.84 -9.13 -0.45
CA ALA A 98 17.52 -10.28 0.39
C ALA A 98 18.79 -11.02 0.84
N VAL A 99 18.67 -11.85 1.88
CA VAL A 99 19.73 -12.76 2.29
C VAL A 99 19.97 -13.76 1.16
N PRO A 100 21.22 -13.90 0.67
CA PRO A 100 21.52 -14.90 -0.34
C PRO A 100 21.22 -16.31 0.19
N PRO A 101 20.54 -17.16 -0.59
CA PRO A 101 20.31 -18.53 -0.19
C PRO A 101 21.63 -19.31 -0.13
N PRO A 102 21.79 -20.27 0.76
CA PRO A 102 22.90 -21.19 0.75
C PRO A 102 23.11 -21.81 -0.64
N PRO A 103 24.37 -21.97 -1.10
CA PRO A 103 24.66 -22.43 -2.46
C PRO A 103 24.14 -23.85 -2.75
N ASP A 104 24.01 -24.67 -1.74
CA ASP A 104 23.50 -26.05 -1.78
C ASP A 104 21.99 -26.17 -1.58
N MET A 105 21.27 -25.05 -1.44
CA MET A 105 19.82 -25.06 -1.26
C MET A 105 19.10 -25.56 -2.50
N PRO A 106 18.19 -26.56 -2.37
CA PRO A 106 17.40 -27.05 -3.48
C PRO A 106 16.56 -25.95 -4.15
N PRO A 107 16.41 -25.97 -5.49
CA PRO A 107 15.71 -24.90 -6.23
C PRO A 107 14.25 -24.71 -5.81
N ASP A 108 13.56 -25.77 -5.44
CA ASP A 108 12.16 -25.78 -5.01
C ASP A 108 11.94 -25.02 -3.68
N VAL A 109 12.93 -25.05 -2.77
CA VAL A 109 12.88 -24.31 -1.50
C VAL A 109 13.46 -22.90 -1.60
N ARG A 110 14.33 -22.66 -2.59
CA ARG A 110 15.02 -21.38 -2.77
C ARG A 110 14.08 -20.19 -2.90
N LYS A 111 13.01 -20.33 -3.69
CA LYS A 111 12.01 -19.27 -3.86
C LYS A 111 11.30 -18.92 -2.56
N ALA A 112 10.95 -19.92 -1.76
CA ALA A 112 10.33 -19.71 -0.45
C ALA A 112 11.29 -19.04 0.56
N TYR A 113 12.58 -19.37 0.48
CA TYR A 113 13.62 -18.78 1.33
C TYR A 113 13.87 -17.30 1.00
N ILE A 114 13.97 -16.96 -0.29
CA ILE A 114 14.18 -15.59 -0.77
C ILE A 114 12.94 -14.73 -0.46
N GLY A 115 11.75 -15.31 -0.56
CA GLY A 115 10.48 -14.61 -0.38
C GLY A 115 10.08 -13.72 -1.57
N PRO A 116 8.98 -12.98 -1.42
CA PRO A 116 8.49 -12.07 -2.45
C PRO A 116 9.35 -10.79 -2.51
N HIS A 117 9.36 -10.14 -3.67
CA HIS A 117 9.75 -8.73 -3.72
C HIS A 117 8.88 -7.92 -2.75
N THR A 118 9.47 -6.96 -2.09
CA THR A 118 8.76 -6.08 -1.17
C THR A 118 8.93 -4.63 -1.62
N VAL A 119 7.84 -3.90 -1.70
CA VAL A 119 7.83 -2.48 -2.07
C VAL A 119 7.18 -1.67 -0.98
N PHE A 120 7.88 -0.69 -0.47
CA PHE A 120 7.38 0.27 0.50
C PHE A 120 6.77 1.47 -0.23
N PHE A 121 5.44 1.57 -0.31
CA PHE A 121 4.78 2.52 -1.21
C PHE A 121 3.47 3.07 -0.66
N THR A 122 3.23 4.35 -0.87
CA THR A 122 2.01 5.02 -0.39
C THR A 122 0.78 4.79 -1.29
N ASN A 123 0.97 4.67 -2.60
CA ASN A 123 -0.12 4.51 -3.57
C ASN A 123 -0.41 3.01 -3.83
N LEU A 124 -0.67 2.28 -2.75
CA LEU A 124 -0.75 0.81 -2.73
C LEU A 124 -1.77 0.22 -3.73
N GLY A 125 -2.92 0.87 -3.93
CA GLY A 125 -3.97 0.35 -4.80
C GLY A 125 -3.54 0.27 -6.26
N MET A 126 -2.93 1.35 -6.79
CA MET A 126 -2.46 1.34 -8.16
C MET A 126 -1.25 0.42 -8.37
N LEU A 127 -0.36 0.29 -7.38
CA LEU A 127 0.74 -0.67 -7.47
C LEU A 127 0.20 -2.10 -7.44
N GLY A 128 -0.69 -2.42 -6.50
CA GLY A 128 -1.27 -3.76 -6.38
C GLY A 128 -2.05 -4.22 -7.60
N MET A 129 -2.61 -3.30 -8.39
CA MET A 129 -3.26 -3.64 -9.67
C MET A 129 -2.26 -3.92 -10.80
N ASN A 130 -1.03 -3.47 -10.69
CA ASN A 130 -0.02 -3.51 -11.75
C ASN A 130 1.13 -4.47 -11.48
N VAL A 131 1.11 -5.20 -10.37
CA VAL A 131 2.13 -6.20 -10.02
C VAL A 131 1.50 -7.57 -9.77
N GLY A 132 2.30 -8.63 -9.81
CA GLY A 132 1.86 -9.99 -9.50
C GLY A 132 1.61 -10.20 -8.00
N LEU A 133 0.95 -11.31 -7.66
CA LEU A 133 0.69 -11.71 -6.26
C LEU A 133 1.97 -12.14 -5.51
N ASP A 134 3.07 -12.23 -6.19
CA ASP A 134 4.42 -12.47 -5.67
C ASP A 134 5.17 -11.18 -5.30
N VAL A 135 4.51 -10.03 -5.38
CA VAL A 135 5.02 -8.74 -4.88
C VAL A 135 4.24 -8.34 -3.63
N ARG A 136 4.96 -8.15 -2.52
CA ARG A 136 4.40 -7.63 -1.27
C ARG A 136 4.47 -6.10 -1.27
N VAL A 137 3.34 -5.43 -1.13
CA VAL A 137 3.29 -3.97 -0.96
C VAL A 137 3.10 -3.64 0.51
N ILE A 138 4.04 -2.87 1.08
CA ILE A 138 3.94 -2.34 2.44
C ILE A 138 3.40 -0.90 2.35
N ASP A 139 2.20 -0.72 2.87
CA ASP A 139 1.57 0.58 3.00
C ASP A 139 2.21 1.40 4.13
N GLN A 140 2.74 2.55 3.77
CA GLN A 140 3.41 3.47 4.67
C GLN A 140 2.45 4.23 5.59
N ILE A 141 1.24 4.51 5.11
CA ILE A 141 0.30 5.44 5.74
C ILE A 141 -0.80 4.77 6.56
N GLY A 142 -0.82 3.45 6.63
CA GLY A 142 -1.70 2.70 7.54
C GLY A 142 -3.12 2.47 7.03
N LEU A 143 -3.37 2.54 5.72
CA LEU A 143 -4.68 2.21 5.15
C LEU A 143 -4.97 0.70 5.22
N VAL A 144 -3.94 -0.12 5.05
CA VAL A 144 -4.03 -1.60 5.11
C VAL A 144 -2.92 -2.24 5.94
N ASN A 145 -1.87 -1.50 6.28
CA ASN A 145 -0.77 -2.02 7.10
C ASN A 145 -1.06 -1.82 8.59
N PRO A 146 -1.25 -2.90 9.37
CA PRO A 146 -1.57 -2.79 10.79
C PRO A 146 -0.46 -2.11 11.61
N LEU A 147 0.81 -2.27 11.28
CA LEU A 147 1.89 -1.56 11.96
C LEU A 147 1.79 -0.05 11.74
N ALA A 148 1.65 0.36 10.49
CA ALA A 148 1.50 1.78 10.14
C ALA A 148 0.24 2.39 10.79
N ALA A 149 -0.87 1.66 10.80
CA ALA A 149 -2.13 2.11 11.43
C ALA A 149 -1.98 2.39 12.94
N HIS A 150 -1.04 1.72 13.62
CA HIS A 150 -0.76 1.89 15.05
C HIS A 150 0.40 2.86 15.36
N THR A 151 0.99 3.51 14.35
CA THR A 151 1.96 4.58 14.63
C THR A 151 1.29 5.81 15.27
N ALA A 152 2.07 6.66 15.92
CA ALA A 152 1.57 7.93 16.42
C ALA A 152 0.99 8.78 15.27
N ARG A 153 -0.02 9.58 15.58
CA ARG A 153 -0.57 10.51 14.60
C ARG A 153 0.42 11.63 14.34
N LEU A 154 0.52 12.05 13.08
CA LEU A 154 1.23 13.26 12.70
C LEU A 154 0.35 14.46 13.03
N ASP A 155 0.90 15.47 13.71
CA ASP A 155 0.15 16.66 14.14
C ASP A 155 -0.42 17.46 12.97
N ASP A 156 0.29 17.49 11.84
CA ASP A 156 -0.09 18.15 10.59
C ASP A 156 -0.64 17.17 9.54
N GLY A 157 -0.89 15.93 9.94
CA GLY A 157 -1.41 14.87 9.06
C GLY A 157 -2.84 15.14 8.61
N ARG A 158 -3.10 15.02 7.32
CA ARG A 158 -4.46 15.08 6.78
C ARG A 158 -5.23 13.78 7.06
N ILE A 159 -6.55 13.85 7.02
CA ILE A 159 -7.43 12.69 7.21
C ILE A 159 -7.01 11.52 6.29
N GLY A 160 -6.80 10.35 6.87
CA GLY A 160 -6.33 9.14 6.19
C GLY A 160 -4.85 9.14 5.78
N HIS A 161 -4.10 10.19 6.13
CA HIS A 161 -2.67 10.32 5.86
C HIS A 161 -1.95 10.92 7.08
N ASP A 162 -2.45 10.62 8.27
CA ASP A 162 -1.94 11.09 9.55
C ASP A 162 -1.08 10.05 10.27
N LYS A 163 -0.68 9.01 9.56
CA LYS A 163 0.20 7.95 10.02
C LYS A 163 1.42 7.87 9.12
N ASN A 164 2.52 7.42 9.69
CA ASN A 164 3.74 7.18 8.94
C ASN A 164 4.53 6.03 9.57
N LEU A 165 4.70 4.95 8.84
CA LEU A 165 5.61 3.87 9.21
C LEU A 165 7.01 4.24 8.70
N PHE A 166 8.01 4.20 9.58
CA PHE A 166 9.39 4.38 9.15
C PHE A 166 9.88 3.17 8.37
N PRO A 167 10.73 3.38 7.36
CA PRO A 167 11.21 2.30 6.49
C PRO A 167 12.05 1.23 7.23
N ASP A 168 12.62 1.56 8.40
CA ASP A 168 13.30 0.62 9.29
C ASP A 168 12.42 -0.59 9.65
N TRP A 169 11.11 -0.36 9.84
CA TRP A 169 10.14 -1.43 10.08
C TRP A 169 9.97 -2.34 8.87
N ALA A 170 10.04 -1.79 7.64
CA ALA A 170 9.98 -2.61 6.43
C ALA A 170 11.20 -3.52 6.30
N VAL A 171 12.38 -3.01 6.66
CA VAL A 171 13.61 -3.82 6.75
C VAL A 171 13.49 -4.88 7.86
N ALA A 172 12.95 -4.50 9.03
CA ALA A 172 12.78 -5.41 10.15
C ALA A 172 11.82 -6.57 9.88
N GLU A 173 10.76 -6.35 9.09
CA GLU A 173 9.77 -7.37 8.72
C GLU A 173 10.25 -8.35 7.65
N GLY A 174 11.30 -8.03 6.93
CA GLY A 174 11.80 -8.83 5.81
C GLY A 174 12.83 -9.90 6.23
N PRO A 175 13.11 -10.86 5.35
CA PRO A 175 14.16 -11.85 5.52
C PRO A 175 15.54 -11.27 5.21
N PHE A 176 15.84 -10.10 5.76
CA PHE A 176 17.08 -9.38 5.51
C PHE A 176 18.11 -9.68 6.60
N LEU A 177 19.38 -9.46 6.27
CA LEU A 177 20.47 -9.60 7.24
C LEU A 177 20.28 -8.65 8.43
N THR A 178 20.80 -9.03 9.59
CA THR A 178 20.86 -8.14 10.77
C THR A 178 21.85 -7.02 10.59
N THR A 179 22.89 -7.24 9.77
CA THR A 179 23.85 -6.21 9.34
C THR A 179 23.94 -6.26 7.84
N HIS A 180 23.69 -5.14 7.19
CA HIS A 180 23.61 -5.07 5.74
C HIS A 180 24.96 -4.59 5.16
N PRO A 181 25.43 -5.18 4.04
CA PRO A 181 26.62 -4.70 3.35
C PRO A 181 26.44 -3.27 2.82
N TRP A 182 25.21 -2.90 2.51
CA TRP A 182 24.78 -1.56 2.16
C TRP A 182 23.31 -1.37 2.56
N ILE A 183 23.01 -0.19 3.02
CA ILE A 183 21.66 0.23 3.46
C ILE A 183 21.56 1.74 3.19
N PRO A 184 20.41 2.25 2.75
CA PRO A 184 20.22 3.68 2.57
C PRO A 184 20.61 4.46 3.84
N PRO A 185 21.28 5.61 3.71
CA PRO A 185 21.79 6.35 4.87
C PRO A 185 20.71 6.93 5.82
N TYR A 186 19.43 6.90 5.41
CA TYR A 186 18.29 7.26 6.25
C TYR A 186 17.73 6.07 7.05
N ILE A 187 18.28 4.87 6.89
CA ILE A 187 17.95 3.69 7.69
C ILE A 187 19.01 3.52 8.77
N ASP A 188 18.57 3.29 10.00
CA ASP A 188 19.43 3.06 11.15
C ASP A 188 19.35 1.59 11.59
N GLU A 189 20.47 0.89 11.61
CA GLU A 189 20.55 -0.53 12.02
C GLU A 189 20.10 -0.75 13.48
N ASP A 190 20.33 0.21 14.37
CA ASP A 190 19.87 0.12 15.75
C ASP A 190 18.34 0.21 15.80
N TRP A 191 17.73 1.08 15.00
CA TRP A 191 16.26 1.16 14.86
C TRP A 191 15.69 -0.10 14.23
N VAL A 192 16.32 -0.67 13.20
CA VAL A 192 15.92 -1.96 12.62
C VAL A 192 15.97 -3.07 13.67
N THR A 193 17.00 -3.11 14.49
CA THR A 193 17.14 -4.09 15.57
C THR A 193 16.05 -3.93 16.63
N GLN A 194 15.74 -2.70 17.03
CA GLN A 194 14.64 -2.41 17.95
C GLN A 194 13.27 -2.78 17.35
N ALA A 195 13.05 -2.47 16.07
CA ALA A 195 11.83 -2.86 15.37
C ALA A 195 11.67 -4.39 15.32
N ARG A 196 12.75 -5.14 15.05
CA ARG A 196 12.73 -6.62 15.11
C ARG A 196 12.40 -7.15 16.49
N ALA A 197 12.90 -6.53 17.54
CA ALA A 197 12.55 -6.89 18.91
C ALA A 197 11.07 -6.60 19.21
N ALA A 198 10.58 -5.45 18.77
CA ALA A 198 9.18 -5.05 18.94
C ALA A 198 8.20 -5.95 18.16
N LEU A 199 8.58 -6.44 16.98
CA LEU A 199 7.79 -7.41 16.21
C LEU A 199 7.60 -8.74 16.93
N LYS A 200 8.54 -9.12 17.83
CA LYS A 200 8.47 -10.32 18.67
C LYS A 200 7.75 -10.09 20.00
N CYS A 201 7.33 -8.86 20.28
CA CYS A 201 6.52 -8.57 21.45
C CYS A 201 5.18 -9.33 21.35
N PRO A 202 4.72 -10.04 22.42
CA PRO A 202 3.49 -10.84 22.36
C PRO A 202 2.25 -10.08 21.89
N ALA A 203 2.10 -8.82 22.25
CA ALA A 203 1.00 -7.98 21.80
C ALA A 203 1.04 -7.70 20.30
N THR A 204 2.23 -7.33 19.77
CA THR A 204 2.44 -7.09 18.34
C THR A 204 2.25 -8.38 17.53
N GLU A 205 2.83 -9.48 17.99
CA GLU A 205 2.69 -10.79 17.35
C GLU A 205 1.24 -11.26 17.30
N SER A 206 0.50 -11.10 18.40
CA SER A 206 -0.92 -11.40 18.47
C SER A 206 -1.75 -10.57 17.50
N MET A 207 -1.51 -9.25 17.46
CA MET A 207 -2.15 -8.34 16.52
C MET A 207 -1.87 -8.75 15.06
N LEU A 208 -0.62 -8.92 14.69
CA LEU A 208 -0.24 -9.31 13.33
C LEU A 208 -0.81 -10.67 12.95
N THR A 209 -0.80 -11.62 13.87
CA THR A 209 -1.39 -12.95 13.66
C THR A 209 -2.90 -12.87 13.47
N SER A 210 -3.60 -12.01 14.20
CA SER A 210 -5.06 -11.85 14.06
C SER A 210 -5.47 -11.37 12.66
N ILE A 211 -4.60 -10.63 11.99
CA ILE A 211 -4.86 -10.00 10.68
C ILE A 211 -4.30 -10.86 9.53
N ARG A 212 -3.08 -11.38 9.67
CA ARG A 212 -2.31 -11.98 8.56
C ARG A 212 -2.47 -13.49 8.41
N ALA A 213 -2.79 -14.20 9.49
CA ALA A 213 -2.88 -15.65 9.39
C ALA A 213 -4.21 -16.11 8.76
N PRO A 214 -4.27 -17.31 8.17
CA PRO A 214 -5.47 -17.82 7.50
C PRO A 214 -6.72 -17.74 8.38
N MET A 215 -7.83 -17.25 7.83
CA MET A 215 -9.08 -17.08 8.54
C MET A 215 -9.81 -18.44 8.65
N GLY A 216 -9.81 -19.02 9.86
CA GLY A 216 -10.62 -20.17 10.20
C GLY A 216 -11.75 -19.80 11.17
N PRO A 217 -12.75 -20.69 11.42
CA PRO A 217 -13.88 -20.38 12.30
C PRO A 217 -13.46 -19.93 13.72
N ARG A 218 -12.45 -20.60 14.30
CA ARG A 218 -11.93 -20.25 15.62
C ARG A 218 -11.32 -18.85 15.63
N ARG A 219 -10.54 -18.50 14.60
CA ARG A 219 -9.94 -17.18 14.46
C ARG A 219 -11.00 -16.12 14.23
N PHE A 220 -11.98 -16.37 13.37
CA PHE A 220 -13.09 -15.46 13.13
C PHE A 220 -13.79 -15.10 14.45
N LEU A 221 -14.14 -16.09 15.26
CA LEU A 221 -14.75 -15.88 16.56
C LEU A 221 -13.83 -15.13 17.54
N SER A 222 -12.54 -15.48 17.58
CA SER A 222 -11.56 -14.77 18.39
C SER A 222 -11.45 -13.29 17.98
N ASN A 223 -11.34 -13.00 16.70
CA ASN A 223 -11.25 -11.64 16.20
C ASN A 223 -12.54 -10.84 16.51
N LEU A 224 -13.72 -11.49 16.41
CA LEU A 224 -14.98 -10.85 16.73
C LEU A 224 -15.07 -10.46 18.22
N VAL A 225 -14.60 -11.33 19.12
CA VAL A 225 -14.62 -11.08 20.58
C VAL A 225 -13.61 -10.00 20.98
N HIS A 226 -12.49 -9.89 20.28
CA HIS A 226 -11.39 -8.96 20.60
C HIS A 226 -11.35 -7.73 19.68
N ALA A 227 -12.43 -7.45 18.95
CA ALA A 227 -12.51 -6.31 18.01
C ALA A 227 -12.64 -4.94 18.70
N TYR A 228 -12.60 -4.88 20.07
CA TYR A 228 -12.76 -3.66 20.87
C TYR A 228 -11.59 -3.46 21.83
#